data_155bbce9f8e373aaf695780a676fc4b6
#
_entry.id   155bbce9f8e373aaf695780a676fc4b6
#
_cell.length_a   1.000
_cell.length_b   1.000
_cell.length_c   1.000
_cell.angle_alpha   90.00
_cell.angle_beta   90.00
_cell.angle_gamma   90.00
#
_symmetry.space_group_name_H-M   'P 1'
#
loop_
_entity.id
_entity.type
_entity.pdbx_description
1 polymer ?
#
loop_
_entity_poly.entity_id
_entity_poly.type
_entity_poly.pdbx_seq_one_letter_code
_entity_poly.pdbx_strand_id
1 'polypeptide(L)'
;MMKRYVIYIGMMLAIMSCQDPYETTEPDFDVWTEKSVYTKGDTVRFKIAGSPDMINFYSGIFGNEYRENPREPLDNFKPLLSFRSAKYAGNNEDCAKLLYTTDFNENYDFDNVKLVNWIDISDRFTIPPIVGTSATFSNSGTVDISDIFAEGKPVYFAWHCKTNESSQRTRFAVSDFTFAGTDVNDPSLSGVIYSQPAFGFQWSLNADAAAQTSNLPKVTNTLITWDGIFDNLAGPLKEGYAISGPVRLPDVVSLPKDISIVVKSIQTENLTEFQYVFDKAGEYEVAFVGYNVNFQGQKETVKKLKLTIEE
;
A
#
# COMPACT_ATOMS: atom_id res chain seq x y z
N MET A 1 -4.47 17.19 -78.51
CA MET A 1 -5.21 16.64 -77.32
C MET A 1 -4.37 15.76 -76.44
N MET A 2 -3.29 15.18 -76.83
CA MET A 2 -2.46 14.28 -75.95
C MET A 2 -1.65 14.96 -74.82
N LYS A 3 -1.26 16.24 -74.97
CA LYS A 3 -0.47 16.93 -73.91
C LYS A 3 -1.25 17.28 -72.66
N ARG A 4 -2.58 17.35 -72.68
CA ARG A 4 -3.41 17.63 -71.47
C ARG A 4 -3.65 16.43 -70.57
N TYR A 5 -3.65 15.21 -71.11
CA TYR A 5 -3.85 13.98 -70.30
C TYR A 5 -2.59 13.57 -69.53
N VAL A 6 -1.40 13.90 -70.05
CA VAL A 6 -0.14 13.58 -69.32
C VAL A 6 0.00 14.41 -68.04
N ILE A 7 -0.51 15.66 -68.03
CA ILE A 7 -0.48 16.51 -66.81
C ILE A 7 -1.44 16.02 -65.75
N TYR A 8 -2.61 15.48 -66.13
CA TYR A 8 -3.55 14.91 -65.16
C TYR A 8 -3.10 13.56 -64.55
N ILE A 9 -2.40 12.72 -65.28
CA ILE A 9 -1.82 11.48 -64.83
C ILE A 9 -0.63 11.76 -63.87
N GLY A 10 0.18 12.77 -64.14
CA GLY A 10 1.26 13.19 -63.21
C GLY A 10 0.77 13.81 -61.95
N MET A 11 -0.40 14.46 -61.93
CA MET A 11 -0.98 15.08 -60.74
C MET A 11 -1.75 14.08 -59.88
N MET A 12 -2.18 12.93 -60.44
CA MET A 12 -2.86 11.87 -59.68
C MET A 12 -1.89 10.92 -58.98
N LEU A 13 -0.62 10.86 -59.37
CA LEU A 13 0.45 10.10 -58.74
C LEU A 13 1.12 10.83 -57.58
N ALA A 14 0.85 12.12 -57.38
CA ALA A 14 1.46 12.92 -56.30
C ALA A 14 0.64 12.92 -54.99
N ILE A 15 -0.51 12.22 -54.94
CA ILE A 15 -1.33 12.12 -53.72
C ILE A 15 -1.13 10.78 -52.99
N MET A 16 -0.26 9.92 -53.43
CA MET A 16 0.13 8.71 -52.72
C MET A 16 1.50 8.93 -52.10
N SER A 17 1.51 9.33 -50.87
CA SER A 17 2.49 9.08 -49.84
C SER A 17 2.82 10.31 -49.03
N CYS A 18 2.07 10.50 -48.00
CA CYS A 18 2.61 11.01 -46.73
C CYS A 18 2.23 10.03 -45.66
N GLN A 19 2.80 8.85 -45.68
CA GLN A 19 3.05 8.14 -44.40
C GLN A 19 4.28 8.83 -43.81
N ASP A 20 4.09 9.44 -42.64
CA ASP A 20 5.22 9.98 -41.90
C ASP A 20 6.13 8.79 -41.56
N PRO A 21 7.39 8.73 -42.05
CA PRO A 21 8.29 7.61 -41.82
C PRO A 21 8.65 7.45 -40.33
N TYR A 22 8.25 8.39 -39.49
CA TYR A 22 8.49 8.40 -38.06
C TYR A 22 7.22 8.10 -37.23
N GLU A 23 6.06 7.86 -37.86
CA GLU A 23 4.85 7.51 -37.12
C GLU A 23 5.05 6.20 -36.35
N THR A 24 4.76 6.22 -35.04
CA THR A 24 4.80 5.02 -34.22
C THR A 24 3.74 4.04 -34.72
N THR A 25 4.13 2.82 -35.05
CA THR A 25 3.22 1.75 -35.48
C THR A 25 2.62 1.01 -34.28
N GLU A 26 1.42 0.49 -34.43
CA GLU A 26 0.84 -0.41 -33.44
C GLU A 26 1.69 -1.67 -33.31
N PRO A 27 1.87 -2.20 -32.07
CA PRO A 27 2.60 -3.45 -31.86
C PRO A 27 1.88 -4.63 -32.52
N ASP A 28 2.60 -5.35 -33.38
CA ASP A 28 2.14 -6.63 -33.93
C ASP A 28 2.71 -7.75 -33.10
N PHE A 29 1.88 -8.33 -32.23
CA PHE A 29 2.24 -9.48 -31.41
C PHE A 29 1.00 -10.31 -31.08
N ASP A 30 1.22 -11.56 -30.69
CA ASP A 30 0.17 -12.44 -30.22
C ASP A 30 0.62 -13.25 -28.99
N VAL A 31 -0.37 -13.66 -28.16
CA VAL A 31 -0.12 -14.44 -26.94
C VAL A 31 -1.17 -15.54 -26.81
N TRP A 32 -0.71 -16.74 -26.47
CA TRP A 32 -1.60 -17.89 -26.25
C TRP A 32 -1.03 -18.85 -25.20
N THR A 33 -1.86 -19.76 -24.73
CA THR A 33 -1.49 -20.89 -23.88
C THR A 33 -1.91 -22.19 -24.57
N GLU A 34 -1.28 -23.32 -24.18
CA GLU A 34 -1.62 -24.64 -24.76
C GLU A 34 -2.99 -25.14 -24.26
N LYS A 35 -3.42 -24.71 -23.10
CA LYS A 35 -4.73 -25.05 -22.49
C LYS A 35 -5.25 -23.83 -21.73
N SER A 36 -6.56 -23.81 -21.45
CA SER A 36 -7.21 -22.74 -20.67
C SER A 36 -7.48 -23.12 -19.22
N VAL A 37 -7.29 -24.40 -18.86
CA VAL A 37 -7.53 -24.93 -17.50
C VAL A 37 -6.23 -25.45 -16.93
N TYR A 38 -5.90 -25.04 -15.72
CA TYR A 38 -4.69 -25.40 -14.95
C TYR A 38 -5.09 -25.71 -13.51
N THR A 39 -4.22 -26.42 -12.79
CA THR A 39 -4.36 -26.64 -11.35
C THR A 39 -3.59 -25.55 -10.60
N LYS A 40 -4.07 -25.16 -9.44
CA LYS A 40 -3.41 -24.23 -8.52
C LYS A 40 -1.98 -24.65 -8.24
N GLY A 41 -1.06 -23.71 -8.41
CA GLY A 41 0.38 -23.95 -8.30
C GLY A 41 1.05 -24.45 -9.58
N ASP A 42 0.28 -24.79 -10.63
CA ASP A 42 0.86 -25.10 -11.93
C ASP A 42 1.53 -23.86 -12.55
N THR A 43 2.61 -24.11 -13.29
CA THR A 43 3.23 -23.06 -14.11
C THR A 43 2.47 -22.88 -15.42
N VAL A 44 1.76 -21.77 -15.55
CA VAL A 44 1.12 -21.36 -16.82
C VAL A 44 2.20 -20.79 -17.74
N ARG A 45 2.31 -21.36 -18.94
CA ARG A 45 3.27 -20.93 -19.98
C ARG A 45 2.54 -20.15 -21.06
N PHE A 46 2.80 -18.87 -21.15
CA PHE A 46 2.30 -18.00 -22.20
C PHE A 46 3.30 -17.96 -23.34
N LYS A 47 2.91 -18.44 -24.51
CA LYS A 47 3.70 -18.32 -25.73
C LYS A 47 3.49 -16.94 -26.33
N ILE A 48 4.56 -16.32 -26.79
CA ILE A 48 4.57 -14.96 -27.33
C ILE A 48 5.17 -15.01 -28.74
N ALA A 49 4.47 -14.41 -29.69
CA ALA A 49 4.98 -14.16 -31.05
C ALA A 49 4.95 -12.65 -31.35
N GLY A 50 5.81 -12.21 -32.24
CA GLY A 50 5.99 -10.81 -32.56
C GLY A 50 7.10 -10.15 -31.74
N SER A 51 7.28 -8.83 -31.90
CA SER A 51 8.42 -8.13 -31.32
C SER A 51 8.09 -6.68 -30.92
N PRO A 52 7.11 -6.46 -30.03
CA PRO A 52 6.86 -5.14 -29.49
C PRO A 52 8.09 -4.65 -28.69
N ASP A 53 8.28 -3.33 -28.59
CA ASP A 53 9.38 -2.75 -27.84
C ASP A 53 9.31 -3.11 -26.36
N MET A 54 8.10 -3.13 -25.78
CA MET A 54 7.84 -3.50 -24.38
C MET A 54 6.59 -4.38 -24.28
N ILE A 55 6.55 -5.24 -23.25
CA ILE A 55 5.37 -6.04 -22.90
C ILE A 55 5.13 -5.96 -21.41
N ASN A 56 3.92 -5.61 -21.03
CA ASN A 56 3.43 -5.67 -19.65
C ASN A 56 2.37 -6.78 -19.51
N PHE A 57 2.36 -7.45 -18.37
CA PHE A 57 1.41 -8.50 -18.03
C PHE A 57 0.55 -8.08 -16.85
N TYR A 58 -0.73 -8.39 -16.95
CA TYR A 58 -1.72 -8.28 -15.90
C TYR A 58 -2.34 -9.66 -15.65
N SER A 59 -2.26 -10.15 -14.43
CA SER A 59 -2.69 -11.50 -14.06
C SER A 59 -4.20 -11.65 -13.88
N GLY A 60 -4.94 -10.55 -13.82
CA GLY A 60 -6.37 -10.56 -13.47
C GLY A 60 -6.64 -10.69 -11.96
N ILE A 61 -5.59 -10.66 -11.13
CA ILE A 61 -5.70 -10.62 -9.66
C ILE A 61 -5.91 -9.17 -9.23
N PHE A 62 -6.72 -8.93 -8.20
CA PHE A 62 -6.94 -7.59 -7.63
C PHE A 62 -5.61 -6.84 -7.40
N GLY A 63 -5.51 -5.62 -7.93
CA GLY A 63 -4.28 -4.82 -7.94
C GLY A 63 -3.32 -5.11 -9.09
N ASN A 64 -3.63 -6.12 -9.92
CA ASN A 64 -2.89 -6.46 -11.14
C ASN A 64 -3.87 -6.88 -12.26
N GLU A 65 -4.93 -6.09 -12.46
CA GLU A 65 -5.93 -6.27 -13.53
C GLU A 65 -5.71 -5.23 -14.63
N TYR A 66 -5.92 -5.61 -15.88
CA TYR A 66 -5.96 -4.65 -16.96
C TYR A 66 -7.33 -3.94 -16.98
N ARG A 67 -7.30 -2.62 -16.84
CA ARG A 67 -8.50 -1.77 -16.87
C ARG A 67 -8.25 -0.54 -17.73
N GLU A 68 -9.22 -0.20 -18.56
CA GLU A 68 -9.20 1.04 -19.36
C GLU A 68 -9.52 2.26 -18.47
N ASN A 69 -10.32 2.07 -17.43
CA ASN A 69 -10.69 3.11 -16.48
C ASN A 69 -10.22 2.74 -15.06
N PRO A 70 -9.87 3.72 -14.23
CA PRO A 70 -9.62 3.49 -12.81
C PRO A 70 -10.81 2.78 -12.13
N ARG A 71 -10.54 2.06 -11.05
CA ARG A 71 -11.61 1.51 -10.21
C ARG A 71 -12.44 2.64 -9.60
N GLU A 72 -13.75 2.44 -9.54
CA GLU A 72 -14.62 3.31 -8.76
C GLU A 72 -14.21 3.25 -7.29
N PRO A 73 -14.19 4.40 -6.59
CA PRO A 73 -13.90 4.42 -5.15
C PRO A 73 -15.04 3.75 -4.37
N LEU A 74 -14.72 3.27 -3.18
CA LEU A 74 -15.71 2.70 -2.26
C LEU A 74 -16.47 3.83 -1.57
N ASP A 75 -17.78 3.84 -1.63
CA ASP A 75 -18.69 4.74 -0.90
C ASP A 75 -19.33 4.07 0.31
N ASN A 76 -19.32 2.74 0.37
CA ASN A 76 -19.83 1.93 1.47
C ASN A 76 -18.75 1.01 2.00
N PHE A 77 -18.05 1.43 3.03
CA PHE A 77 -16.89 0.73 3.57
C PHE A 77 -16.88 0.67 5.09
N LYS A 78 -16.19 -0.33 5.63
CA LYS A 78 -15.82 -0.44 7.04
C LYS A 78 -14.45 0.14 7.27
N PRO A 79 -14.28 1.05 8.24
CA PRO A 79 -12.98 1.54 8.66
C PRO A 79 -12.24 0.50 9.49
N LEU A 80 -11.06 0.11 9.05
CA LEU A 80 -10.23 -0.91 9.66
C LEU A 80 -8.89 -0.32 10.10
N LEU A 81 -8.47 -0.63 11.32
CA LEU A 81 -7.17 -0.25 11.84
C LEU A 81 -6.28 -1.48 12.05
N SER A 82 -5.02 -1.38 11.67
CA SER A 82 -3.99 -2.39 11.87
C SER A 82 -2.61 -1.77 12.04
N PHE A 83 -1.72 -2.49 12.69
CA PHE A 83 -0.32 -2.09 12.86
C PHE A 83 0.55 -3.33 13.16
N ARG A 84 1.85 -3.12 13.23
CA ARG A 84 2.78 -4.08 13.80
C ARG A 84 3.45 -3.46 15.01
N SER A 85 3.67 -4.24 16.06
CA SER A 85 4.33 -3.76 17.28
C SER A 85 5.32 -4.76 17.84
N ALA A 86 6.25 -4.26 18.64
CA ALA A 86 7.25 -5.05 19.35
C ALA A 86 7.46 -4.48 20.76
N LYS A 87 7.52 -5.37 21.76
CA LYS A 87 8.05 -5.08 23.09
C LYS A 87 9.31 -5.88 23.33
N TYR A 88 10.36 -5.26 23.83
CA TYR A 88 11.65 -5.92 24.00
C TYR A 88 12.53 -5.23 25.04
N ALA A 89 13.55 -5.93 25.48
CA ALA A 89 14.61 -5.42 26.36
C ALA A 89 14.11 -4.77 27.65
N GLY A 90 13.38 -5.51 28.45
CA GLY A 90 12.88 -5.02 29.73
C GLY A 90 11.98 -6.02 30.43
N ASN A 91 11.19 -5.55 31.39
CA ASN A 91 10.29 -6.38 32.20
C ASN A 91 8.92 -5.72 32.49
N ASN A 92 8.60 -4.60 31.85
CA ASN A 92 7.33 -3.91 32.00
C ASN A 92 6.38 -4.28 30.85
N GLU A 93 5.51 -5.28 31.06
CA GLU A 93 4.53 -5.70 30.05
C GLU A 93 3.48 -4.62 29.75
N ASP A 94 3.18 -3.74 30.72
CA ASP A 94 2.21 -2.65 30.59
C ASP A 94 2.85 -1.32 30.12
N CYS A 95 3.98 -1.39 29.42
CA CYS A 95 4.73 -0.21 29.03
C CYS A 95 4.04 0.65 27.97
N ALA A 96 3.07 0.12 27.24
CA ALA A 96 2.42 0.83 26.12
C ALA A 96 0.94 0.44 25.99
N LYS A 97 0.10 1.44 25.70
CA LYS A 97 -1.34 1.30 25.45
C LYS A 97 -1.74 2.12 24.23
N LEU A 98 -2.65 1.58 23.41
CA LEU A 98 -3.28 2.34 22.33
C LEU A 98 -4.58 2.96 22.84
N LEU A 99 -4.63 4.27 22.71
CA LEU A 99 -5.75 5.10 23.19
C LEU A 99 -6.34 5.88 22.01
N TYR A 100 -7.60 6.34 22.16
CA TYR A 100 -8.18 7.33 21.29
C TYR A 100 -9.00 8.36 22.08
N THR A 101 -9.27 9.51 21.46
CA THR A 101 -10.21 10.51 21.94
C THR A 101 -10.80 11.30 20.77
N THR A 102 -11.97 11.93 20.98
CA THR A 102 -12.58 12.90 20.07
C THR A 102 -12.54 14.34 20.60
N ASP A 103 -11.99 14.54 21.78
CA ASP A 103 -12.04 15.81 22.53
C ASP A 103 -10.65 16.43 22.75
N PHE A 104 -9.66 16.08 21.92
CA PHE A 104 -8.33 16.68 22.03
C PHE A 104 -8.31 18.08 21.42
N ASN A 105 -7.80 19.04 22.18
CA ASN A 105 -7.72 20.47 21.83
C ASN A 105 -6.44 20.86 21.07
N GLU A 106 -5.65 19.88 20.63
CA GLU A 106 -4.36 20.06 19.94
C GLU A 106 -3.27 20.79 20.76
N ASN A 107 -3.45 20.90 22.05
CA ASN A 107 -2.39 21.34 22.96
C ASN A 107 -1.57 20.13 23.43
N TYR A 108 -0.37 20.00 22.88
CA TYR A 108 0.54 18.88 23.11
C TYR A 108 1.41 19.01 24.36
N ASP A 109 1.20 20.03 25.19
CA ASP A 109 1.85 20.10 26.50
C ASP A 109 1.44 18.90 27.35
N PHE A 110 2.40 18.22 27.97
CA PHE A 110 2.17 16.98 28.69
C PHE A 110 1.10 17.08 29.77
N ASP A 111 1.10 18.19 30.52
CA ASP A 111 0.10 18.42 31.57
C ASP A 111 -1.32 18.59 31.01
N ASN A 112 -1.48 19.13 29.81
CA ASN A 112 -2.76 19.19 29.12
C ASN A 112 -3.15 17.79 28.58
N VAL A 113 -2.24 17.10 27.89
CA VAL A 113 -2.48 15.77 27.33
C VAL A 113 -2.93 14.74 28.35
N LYS A 114 -2.34 14.80 29.54
CA LYS A 114 -2.69 13.93 30.68
C LYS A 114 -4.11 14.12 31.20
N LEU A 115 -4.70 15.29 31.00
CA LEU A 115 -6.08 15.63 31.44
C LEU A 115 -7.14 15.26 30.39
N VAL A 116 -6.75 14.91 29.17
CA VAL A 116 -7.66 14.50 28.10
C VAL A 116 -8.34 13.18 28.47
N ASN A 117 -9.62 13.06 28.17
CA ASN A 117 -10.35 11.81 28.34
C ASN A 117 -9.98 10.80 27.26
N TRP A 118 -8.90 10.05 27.51
CA TRP A 118 -8.42 8.98 26.64
C TRP A 118 -9.18 7.68 26.90
N ILE A 119 -9.62 7.01 25.83
CA ILE A 119 -10.28 5.70 25.87
C ILE A 119 -9.28 4.64 25.44
N ASP A 120 -9.03 3.65 26.28
CA ASP A 120 -8.13 2.52 26.01
C ASP A 120 -8.81 1.50 25.08
N ILE A 121 -8.16 1.21 23.95
CA ILE A 121 -8.59 0.21 22.97
C ILE A 121 -7.54 -0.86 22.73
N SER A 122 -6.56 -0.96 23.60
CA SER A 122 -5.44 -1.91 23.46
C SER A 122 -5.91 -3.36 23.39
N ASP A 123 -6.97 -3.70 24.10
CA ASP A 123 -7.57 -5.04 24.18
C ASP A 123 -8.22 -5.51 22.86
N ARG A 124 -8.51 -4.59 21.95
CA ARG A 124 -9.01 -4.93 20.61
C ARG A 124 -7.92 -5.50 19.69
N PHE A 125 -6.65 -5.34 20.06
CA PHE A 125 -5.49 -5.65 19.22
C PHE A 125 -4.56 -6.65 19.88
N THR A 126 -3.82 -7.40 19.08
CA THR A 126 -2.72 -8.21 19.56
C THR A 126 -1.48 -7.35 19.75
N ILE A 127 -1.14 -7.04 21.00
CA ILE A 127 0.12 -6.40 21.37
C ILE A 127 1.03 -7.50 21.95
N PRO A 128 2.22 -7.76 21.34
CA PRO A 128 3.05 -8.89 21.77
C PRO A 128 3.59 -8.72 23.18
N PRO A 129 3.88 -9.83 23.90
CA PRO A 129 4.65 -9.78 25.13
C PRO A 129 6.09 -9.34 24.86
N ILE A 130 6.88 -9.13 25.91
CA ILE A 130 8.30 -8.83 25.79
C ILE A 130 9.04 -10.04 25.23
N VAL A 131 9.77 -9.83 24.10
CA VAL A 131 10.58 -10.88 23.45
C VAL A 131 12.00 -10.37 23.21
N GLY A 132 12.97 -11.04 23.86
CA GLY A 132 14.40 -10.80 23.63
C GLY A 132 14.87 -9.36 23.90
N THR A 133 15.96 -9.00 23.24
CA THR A 133 16.63 -7.69 23.38
C THR A 133 16.55 -6.82 22.13
N SER A 134 15.99 -7.36 21.06
CA SER A 134 15.81 -6.67 19.77
C SER A 134 14.35 -6.72 19.33
N ALA A 135 13.92 -5.72 18.57
CA ALA A 135 12.53 -5.63 18.14
C ALA A 135 12.16 -6.79 17.20
N THR A 136 11.21 -7.61 17.61
CA THR A 136 10.54 -8.63 16.78
C THR A 136 9.10 -8.21 16.62
N PHE A 137 8.75 -7.71 15.43
CA PHE A 137 7.42 -7.17 15.16
C PHE A 137 6.39 -8.27 14.93
N SER A 138 5.26 -8.18 15.64
CA SER A 138 4.07 -9.00 15.45
C SER A 138 2.92 -8.18 14.90
N ASN A 139 2.04 -8.80 14.11
CA ASN A 139 0.84 -8.17 13.59
C ASN A 139 -0.20 -7.97 14.69
N SER A 140 -0.85 -6.83 14.73
CA SER A 140 -1.93 -6.50 15.68
C SER A 140 -3.24 -7.22 15.41
N GLY A 141 -3.38 -7.83 14.23
CA GLY A 141 -4.67 -8.12 13.64
C GLY A 141 -5.25 -6.87 12.96
N THR A 142 -6.40 -7.06 12.31
CA THR A 142 -7.15 -5.97 11.64
C THR A 142 -8.49 -5.83 12.35
N VAL A 143 -8.79 -4.64 12.87
CA VAL A 143 -9.94 -4.38 13.76
C VAL A 143 -10.86 -3.35 13.12
N ASP A 144 -12.17 -3.65 13.09
CA ASP A 144 -13.23 -2.72 12.73
C ASP A 144 -13.35 -1.65 13.84
N ILE A 145 -13.20 -0.39 13.45
CA ILE A 145 -13.25 0.78 14.35
C ILE A 145 -14.40 1.75 13.96
N SER A 146 -15.45 1.25 13.31
CA SER A 146 -16.61 2.05 12.90
C SER A 146 -17.25 2.79 14.08
N ASP A 147 -17.28 2.16 15.25
CA ASP A 147 -17.83 2.71 16.48
C ASP A 147 -17.11 3.98 16.96
N ILE A 148 -15.81 4.08 16.69
CA ILE A 148 -14.98 5.24 17.10
C ILE A 148 -15.35 6.51 16.31
N PHE A 149 -15.84 6.35 15.08
CA PHE A 149 -16.21 7.45 14.19
C PHE A 149 -17.71 7.79 14.18
N ALA A 150 -18.51 7.14 15.02
CA ALA A 150 -19.99 7.29 15.00
C ALA A 150 -20.49 8.72 15.18
N GLU A 151 -19.73 9.59 15.85
CA GLU A 151 -20.12 11.00 16.10
C GLU A 151 -19.72 11.97 14.97
N GLY A 152 -19.02 11.50 13.92
CA GLY A 152 -18.54 12.35 12.83
C GLY A 152 -17.47 13.37 13.21
N LYS A 153 -16.96 13.31 14.45
CA LYS A 153 -15.85 14.14 14.94
C LYS A 153 -14.49 13.61 14.47
N PRO A 154 -13.44 14.45 14.45
CA PRO A 154 -12.09 13.95 14.27
C PRO A 154 -11.69 13.05 15.44
N VAL A 155 -10.97 11.99 15.16
CA VAL A 155 -10.42 11.05 16.14
C VAL A 155 -8.92 11.28 16.25
N TYR A 156 -8.40 11.28 17.46
CA TYR A 156 -6.97 11.32 17.74
C TYR A 156 -6.57 10.00 18.38
N PHE A 157 -5.60 9.32 17.81
CA PHE A 157 -5.01 8.13 18.39
C PHE A 157 -3.76 8.50 19.18
N ALA A 158 -3.50 7.78 20.26
CA ALA A 158 -2.30 7.99 21.03
C ALA A 158 -1.68 6.66 21.51
N TRP A 159 -0.39 6.51 21.35
CA TRP A 159 0.38 5.51 22.09
C TRP A 159 0.83 6.11 23.40
N HIS A 160 0.17 5.71 24.49
CA HIS A 160 0.57 6.07 25.84
C HIS A 160 1.62 5.11 26.33
N CYS A 161 2.83 5.60 26.55
CA CYS A 161 3.97 4.83 26.98
C CYS A 161 4.48 5.32 28.33
N LYS A 162 4.83 4.37 29.19
CA LYS A 162 5.39 4.67 30.52
C LYS A 162 6.42 3.64 30.97
N THR A 163 7.37 4.09 31.78
CA THR A 163 8.24 3.20 32.55
C THR A 163 7.53 2.80 33.85
N ASN A 164 7.97 1.70 34.46
CA ASN A 164 7.67 1.43 35.85
C ASN A 164 8.87 1.82 36.75
N GLU A 165 8.73 1.72 38.04
CA GLU A 165 9.78 1.99 39.04
C GLU A 165 10.86 0.90 39.09
N SER A 166 10.73 -0.15 38.27
CA SER A 166 11.69 -1.25 38.25
C SER A 166 12.94 -0.88 37.45
N SER A 167 14.02 -1.61 37.70
CA SER A 167 15.35 -1.33 37.17
C SER A 167 15.54 -1.55 35.69
N GLN A 168 14.63 -2.25 35.01
CA GLN A 168 14.74 -2.49 33.58
C GLN A 168 13.57 -1.86 32.84
N ARG A 169 13.89 -1.07 31.82
CA ARG A 169 12.89 -0.33 31.04
C ARG A 169 12.62 -1.01 29.72
N THR A 170 11.38 -1.38 29.52
CA THR A 170 10.94 -2.01 28.29
C THR A 170 10.97 -1.00 27.14
N ARG A 171 11.47 -1.44 26.01
CA ARG A 171 11.34 -0.74 24.74
C ARG A 171 10.08 -1.17 24.03
N PHE A 172 9.45 -0.22 23.37
CA PHE A 172 8.27 -0.45 22.55
C PHE A 172 8.45 0.23 21.19
N ALA A 173 8.01 -0.46 20.14
CA ALA A 173 8.06 0.08 18.77
C ALA A 173 6.78 -0.30 18.01
N VAL A 174 6.33 0.60 17.15
CA VAL A 174 5.20 0.42 16.23
C VAL A 174 5.64 0.72 14.82
N SER A 175 5.21 -0.11 13.87
CA SER A 175 5.35 0.11 12.43
C SER A 175 4.04 -0.18 11.71
N ASP A 176 3.95 0.26 10.47
CA ASP A 176 2.83 -0.04 9.57
C ASP A 176 1.45 0.33 10.15
N PHE A 177 1.38 1.40 10.96
CA PHE A 177 0.12 1.88 11.51
C PHE A 177 -0.75 2.37 10.35
N THR A 178 -1.81 1.60 10.05
CA THR A 178 -2.58 1.74 8.82
C THR A 178 -4.07 1.81 9.11
N PHE A 179 -4.72 2.82 8.55
CA PHE A 179 -6.15 2.96 8.54
C PHE A 179 -6.65 2.75 7.10
N ALA A 180 -7.49 1.76 6.91
CA ALA A 180 -8.00 1.35 5.61
C ALA A 180 -9.53 1.32 5.60
N GLY A 181 -10.12 1.48 4.42
CA GLY A 181 -11.53 1.21 4.19
C GLY A 181 -11.69 -0.05 3.36
N THR A 182 -12.54 -0.96 3.81
CA THR A 182 -12.83 -2.22 3.11
C THR A 182 -14.31 -2.27 2.77
N ASP A 183 -14.65 -2.65 1.53
CA ASP A 183 -16.05 -2.78 1.10
C ASP A 183 -16.84 -3.71 2.03
N VAL A 184 -18.08 -3.32 2.34
CA VAL A 184 -18.93 -4.06 3.28
C VAL A 184 -19.31 -5.43 2.74
N ASN A 185 -19.48 -5.56 1.42
CA ASN A 185 -19.95 -6.76 0.74
C ASN A 185 -18.80 -7.61 0.19
N ASP A 186 -17.69 -6.98 -0.22
CA ASP A 186 -16.51 -7.65 -0.77
C ASP A 186 -15.24 -7.23 -0.02
N PRO A 187 -14.82 -7.98 1.02
CA PRO A 187 -13.62 -7.67 1.78
C PRO A 187 -12.31 -7.72 0.99
N SER A 188 -12.31 -8.23 -0.24
CA SER A 188 -11.13 -8.18 -1.12
C SER A 188 -10.87 -6.78 -1.65
N LEU A 189 -11.91 -5.94 -1.72
CA LEU A 189 -11.81 -4.55 -2.14
C LEU A 189 -11.47 -3.67 -0.93
N SER A 190 -10.23 -3.24 -0.86
CA SER A 190 -9.74 -2.42 0.25
C SER A 190 -8.79 -1.33 -0.24
N GLY A 191 -8.89 -0.14 0.36
CA GLY A 191 -8.01 0.98 0.09
C GLY A 191 -7.45 1.60 1.36
N VAL A 192 -6.21 2.06 1.32
CA VAL A 192 -5.58 2.76 2.45
C VAL A 192 -6.09 4.20 2.51
N ILE A 193 -6.60 4.60 3.66
CA ILE A 193 -7.03 5.98 3.96
C ILE A 193 -5.84 6.77 4.53
N TYR A 194 -5.21 6.23 5.60
CA TYR A 194 -4.01 6.78 6.21
C TYR A 194 -2.94 5.70 6.37
N SER A 195 -1.74 5.96 5.89
CA SER A 195 -0.53 5.22 6.27
C SER A 195 0.16 5.91 7.44
N GLN A 196 1.09 5.23 8.12
CA GLN A 196 1.74 5.74 9.32
C GLN A 196 2.26 7.19 9.22
N PRO A 197 2.94 7.65 8.15
CA PRO A 197 3.38 9.04 8.06
C PRO A 197 2.23 10.04 8.03
N ALA A 198 1.10 9.66 7.40
CA ALA A 198 -0.05 10.53 7.23
C ALA A 198 -0.82 10.78 8.55
N PHE A 199 -0.64 9.94 9.55
CA PHE A 199 -1.20 10.21 10.89
C PHE A 199 -0.53 11.39 11.60
N GLY A 200 0.69 11.78 11.23
CA GLY A 200 1.37 12.93 11.82
C GLY A 200 1.64 12.79 13.31
N PHE A 201 1.98 11.58 13.78
CA PHE A 201 2.29 11.35 15.19
C PHE A 201 3.40 12.26 15.70
N GLN A 202 3.25 12.75 16.93
CA GLN A 202 4.27 13.50 17.65
C GLN A 202 4.25 13.16 19.14
N TRP A 203 5.41 13.20 19.79
CA TRP A 203 5.53 12.93 21.23
C TRP A 203 5.20 14.14 22.08
N SER A 204 4.38 13.91 23.10
CA SER A 204 4.23 14.74 24.29
C SER A 204 4.87 13.97 25.45
N LEU A 205 5.88 14.54 26.07
CA LEU A 205 6.72 13.85 27.08
C LEU A 205 6.68 14.60 28.40
N ASN A 206 6.64 13.86 29.54
CA ASN A 206 6.86 14.46 30.84
C ASN A 206 8.33 14.98 30.98
N ALA A 207 8.59 15.80 31.97
CA ALA A 207 9.89 16.44 32.16
C ALA A 207 11.05 15.43 32.24
N ASP A 208 10.85 14.29 32.91
CA ASP A 208 11.88 13.26 33.07
C ASP A 208 12.17 12.50 31.76
N ALA A 209 11.14 12.27 30.94
CA ALA A 209 11.33 11.69 29.60
C ALA A 209 11.99 12.69 28.64
N ALA A 210 11.59 13.95 28.68
CA ALA A 210 12.14 15.02 27.84
C ALA A 210 13.60 15.37 28.18
N ALA A 211 14.00 15.22 29.44
CA ALA A 211 15.37 15.49 29.91
C ALA A 211 16.40 14.41 29.49
N GLN A 212 15.99 13.31 28.85
CA GLN A 212 16.91 12.28 28.39
C GLN A 212 17.87 12.80 27.33
N THR A 213 19.14 12.40 27.43
CA THR A 213 20.18 12.75 26.46
C THR A 213 20.45 11.63 25.44
N SER A 214 19.93 10.43 25.70
CA SER A 214 20.07 9.26 24.84
C SER A 214 18.76 8.45 24.81
N ASN A 215 18.59 7.63 23.80
CA ASN A 215 17.40 6.76 23.65
C ASN A 215 16.08 7.55 23.78
N LEU A 216 16.01 8.71 23.17
CA LEU A 216 14.78 9.51 23.13
C LEU A 216 13.69 8.78 22.36
N PRO A 217 12.43 8.88 22.80
CA PRO A 217 11.29 8.50 21.98
C PRO A 217 11.31 9.21 20.63
N LYS A 218 10.99 8.49 19.54
CA LYS A 218 11.07 9.03 18.18
C LYS A 218 9.82 8.67 17.38
N VAL A 219 9.50 9.56 16.45
CA VAL A 219 8.57 9.29 15.35
C VAL A 219 9.32 9.51 14.04
N THR A 220 9.26 8.51 13.17
CA THR A 220 9.76 8.55 11.80
C THR A 220 8.65 8.14 10.83
N ASN A 221 8.90 8.19 9.54
CA ASN A 221 7.93 7.75 8.54
C ASN A 221 7.52 6.27 8.68
N THR A 222 8.39 5.44 9.29
CA THR A 222 8.19 3.99 9.39
C THR A 222 8.05 3.48 10.81
N LEU A 223 8.46 4.24 11.83
CA LEU A 223 8.50 3.78 13.21
C LEU A 223 8.05 4.87 14.18
N ILE A 224 7.29 4.43 15.19
CA ILE A 224 7.07 5.15 16.44
C ILE A 224 7.80 4.34 17.51
N THR A 225 8.76 4.93 18.23
CA THR A 225 9.55 4.20 19.22
C THR A 225 9.49 4.87 20.57
N TRP A 226 9.30 4.04 21.62
CA TRP A 226 9.53 4.36 22.99
C TRP A 226 10.81 3.66 23.43
N ASP A 227 11.92 4.39 23.42
CA ASP A 227 13.20 3.85 23.83
C ASP A 227 13.40 4.03 25.33
N GLY A 228 13.38 2.92 26.06
CA GLY A 228 13.69 2.93 27.48
C GLY A 228 15.18 3.23 27.72
N ILE A 229 15.51 3.81 28.88
CA ILE A 229 16.91 3.90 29.31
C ILE A 229 17.33 2.56 29.89
N PHE A 230 18.47 2.03 29.43
CA PHE A 230 19.12 0.86 30.02
C PHE A 230 20.01 1.26 31.22
N ASP A 231 19.46 1.89 32.20
CA ASP A 231 20.10 1.95 33.50
C ASP A 231 19.47 0.93 34.44
N ASN A 232 20.28 0.21 35.13
CA ASN A 232 19.85 -0.75 36.15
C ASN A 232 19.43 -0.07 37.47
N LEU A 233 19.10 1.21 37.42
CA LEU A 233 18.75 1.99 38.61
C LEU A 233 17.29 2.40 38.51
N ALA A 234 16.57 2.26 39.65
CA ALA A 234 15.27 2.89 39.79
C ALA A 234 15.41 4.40 39.53
N GLY A 235 14.77 4.89 38.51
CA GLY A 235 14.79 6.31 38.17
C GLY A 235 13.40 6.88 38.19
N PRO A 236 13.25 8.20 37.96
CA PRO A 236 11.96 8.83 37.91
C PRO A 236 11.10 8.22 36.82
N LEU A 237 9.79 8.22 37.04
CA LEU A 237 8.80 7.74 36.09
C LEU A 237 8.89 8.57 34.81
N LYS A 238 9.13 7.91 33.67
CA LYS A 238 9.07 8.49 32.36
C LYS A 238 7.78 8.12 31.71
N GLU A 239 7.09 9.11 31.17
CA GLU A 239 5.77 8.95 30.58
C GLU A 239 5.65 9.85 29.35
N GLY A 240 4.95 9.36 28.34
CA GLY A 240 4.71 10.11 27.13
C GLY A 240 3.58 9.56 26.30
N TYR A 241 3.06 10.40 25.45
CA TYR A 241 2.01 10.10 24.48
C TYR A 241 2.51 10.43 23.08
N ALA A 242 2.58 9.43 22.19
CA ALA A 242 2.72 9.70 20.75
C ALA A 242 1.31 9.89 20.18
N ILE A 243 0.95 11.12 19.88
CA ILE A 243 -0.40 11.52 19.50
C ILE A 243 -0.46 11.79 18.00
N SER A 244 -1.46 11.23 17.32
CA SER A 244 -1.73 11.53 15.92
C SER A 244 -2.29 12.94 15.73
N GLY A 245 -2.21 13.46 14.52
CA GLY A 245 -3.11 14.54 14.08
C GLY A 245 -4.56 14.06 14.01
N PRO A 246 -5.50 14.96 13.62
CA PRO A 246 -6.92 14.64 13.51
C PRO A 246 -7.17 13.66 12.36
N VAL A 247 -7.72 12.49 12.67
CA VAL A 247 -8.12 11.46 11.72
C VAL A 247 -9.61 11.59 11.44
N ARG A 248 -10.00 11.62 10.17
CA ARG A 248 -11.40 11.71 9.73
C ARG A 248 -11.72 10.58 8.75
N LEU A 249 -12.96 10.10 8.77
CA LEU A 249 -13.48 9.27 7.70
C LEU A 249 -13.66 10.12 6.45
N PRO A 250 -13.14 9.70 5.30
CA PRO A 250 -13.50 10.30 4.02
C PRO A 250 -14.89 9.83 3.57
N ASP A 251 -15.52 10.57 2.66
CA ASP A 251 -16.79 10.15 2.05
C ASP A 251 -16.61 8.90 1.16
N VAL A 252 -15.44 8.76 0.56
CA VAL A 252 -15.10 7.63 -0.32
C VAL A 252 -13.67 7.18 -0.10
N VAL A 253 -13.40 5.90 -0.37
CA VAL A 253 -12.05 5.32 -0.28
C VAL A 253 -11.56 4.94 -1.67
N SER A 254 -10.45 5.53 -2.07
CA SER A 254 -9.79 5.18 -3.33
C SER A 254 -9.18 3.79 -3.26
N LEU A 255 -9.47 2.95 -4.25
CA LEU A 255 -8.83 1.65 -4.39
C LEU A 255 -7.43 1.79 -5.01
N PRO A 256 -6.50 0.88 -4.70
CA PRO A 256 -5.16 0.89 -5.28
C PRO A 256 -5.24 0.77 -6.80
N LYS A 257 -4.32 1.45 -7.49
CA LYS A 257 -4.15 1.29 -8.93
C LYS A 257 -3.60 -0.10 -9.25
N ASP A 258 -4.04 -0.62 -10.39
CA ASP A 258 -3.47 -1.85 -10.92
C ASP A 258 -2.03 -1.62 -11.38
N ILE A 259 -1.14 -2.52 -10.99
CA ILE A 259 0.29 -2.47 -11.34
C ILE A 259 0.62 -3.67 -12.21
N SER A 260 1.11 -3.42 -13.42
CA SER A 260 1.55 -4.48 -14.34
C SER A 260 2.87 -5.11 -13.92
N ILE A 261 3.09 -6.35 -14.35
CA ILE A 261 4.39 -7.02 -14.32
C ILE A 261 5.08 -6.74 -15.66
N VAL A 262 6.29 -6.19 -15.60
CA VAL A 262 7.09 -5.97 -16.81
C VAL A 262 7.64 -7.31 -17.29
N VAL A 263 7.18 -7.78 -18.45
CA VAL A 263 7.63 -9.02 -19.10
C VAL A 263 8.82 -8.75 -20.01
N LYS A 264 8.76 -7.64 -20.78
CA LYS A 264 9.83 -7.20 -21.67
C LYS A 264 10.00 -5.69 -21.56
N SER A 265 11.22 -5.23 -21.47
CA SER A 265 11.59 -3.83 -21.59
C SER A 265 12.25 -3.57 -22.96
N ILE A 266 12.41 -2.30 -23.33
CA ILE A 266 13.08 -1.88 -24.57
C ILE A 266 14.50 -2.46 -24.72
N GLN A 267 15.17 -2.71 -23.60
CA GLN A 267 16.55 -3.22 -23.57
C GLN A 267 16.62 -4.77 -23.53
N THR A 268 15.48 -5.43 -23.41
CA THR A 268 15.41 -6.89 -23.31
C THR A 268 15.25 -7.49 -24.71
N GLU A 269 15.93 -8.61 -24.97
CA GLU A 269 15.74 -9.40 -26.20
C GLU A 269 14.28 -9.88 -26.34
N ASN A 270 13.89 -10.22 -27.57
CA ASN A 270 12.55 -10.74 -27.80
C ASN A 270 12.32 -12.04 -27.05
N LEU A 271 11.19 -12.09 -26.32
CA LEU A 271 10.77 -13.25 -25.58
C LEU A 271 9.77 -14.06 -26.40
N THR A 272 9.92 -15.38 -26.36
CA THR A 272 8.98 -16.33 -26.97
C THR A 272 8.05 -16.98 -25.95
N GLU A 273 8.34 -16.80 -24.66
CA GLU A 273 7.57 -17.39 -23.56
C GLU A 273 7.67 -16.53 -22.30
N PHE A 274 6.56 -16.44 -21.56
CA PHE A 274 6.48 -15.92 -20.19
C PHE A 274 5.82 -16.97 -19.30
N GLN A 275 6.22 -17.05 -18.03
CA GLN A 275 5.68 -18.03 -17.08
C GLN A 275 5.10 -17.33 -15.86
N TYR A 276 3.94 -17.82 -15.40
CA TYR A 276 3.30 -17.32 -14.20
C TYR A 276 2.64 -18.46 -13.41
N VAL A 277 2.57 -18.32 -12.07
CA VAL A 277 1.93 -19.29 -11.18
C VAL A 277 0.79 -18.60 -10.43
N PHE A 278 -0.38 -19.22 -10.42
CA PHE A 278 -1.53 -18.75 -9.66
C PHE A 278 -1.64 -19.52 -8.34
N ASP A 279 -1.65 -18.80 -7.22
CA ASP A 279 -1.69 -19.37 -5.88
C ASP A 279 -3.11 -19.66 -5.37
N LYS A 280 -4.14 -19.30 -6.13
CA LYS A 280 -5.56 -19.50 -5.78
C LYS A 280 -6.33 -20.02 -6.97
N ALA A 281 -7.29 -20.90 -6.69
CA ALA A 281 -8.29 -21.31 -7.68
C ALA A 281 -9.22 -20.16 -8.02
N GLY A 282 -9.71 -20.11 -9.26
CA GLY A 282 -10.60 -19.06 -9.75
C GLY A 282 -10.57 -18.91 -11.27
N GLU A 283 -11.40 -18.01 -11.77
CA GLU A 283 -11.36 -17.57 -13.17
C GLU A 283 -10.59 -16.26 -13.27
N TYR A 284 -9.65 -16.19 -14.23
CA TYR A 284 -8.78 -15.05 -14.43
C TYR A 284 -8.87 -14.56 -15.88
N GLU A 285 -9.11 -13.28 -16.09
CA GLU A 285 -8.87 -12.61 -17.35
C GLU A 285 -7.49 -11.97 -17.32
N VAL A 286 -6.50 -12.64 -17.90
CA VAL A 286 -5.15 -12.11 -18.01
C VAL A 286 -5.04 -11.21 -19.23
N ALA A 287 -4.18 -10.19 -19.15
CA ALA A 287 -3.91 -9.31 -20.27
C ALA A 287 -2.41 -9.09 -20.48
N PHE A 288 -2.00 -9.06 -21.74
CA PHE A 288 -0.69 -8.61 -22.17
C PHE A 288 -0.86 -7.33 -22.97
N VAL A 289 -0.11 -6.30 -22.60
CA VAL A 289 -0.09 -5.02 -23.29
C VAL A 289 1.27 -4.85 -23.93
N GLY A 290 1.31 -4.92 -25.25
CA GLY A 290 2.50 -4.64 -26.04
C GLY A 290 2.55 -3.15 -26.39
N TYR A 291 3.74 -2.57 -26.38
CA TYR A 291 3.97 -1.17 -26.71
C TYR A 291 5.06 -1.05 -27.77
N ASN A 292 4.84 -0.13 -28.73
CA ASN A 292 5.89 0.43 -29.56
C ASN A 292 6.06 1.91 -29.19
N VAL A 293 7.30 2.37 -29.04
CA VAL A 293 7.62 3.70 -28.52
C VAL A 293 8.69 4.35 -29.40
N ASN A 294 8.47 5.58 -29.78
CA ASN A 294 9.50 6.42 -30.41
C ASN A 294 9.40 7.87 -29.89
N PHE A 295 10.16 8.79 -30.48
CA PHE A 295 10.16 10.19 -30.06
C PHE A 295 8.84 10.94 -30.35
N GLN A 296 7.97 10.42 -31.21
CA GLN A 296 6.65 10.99 -31.50
C GLN A 296 5.56 10.51 -30.57
N GLY A 297 5.74 9.35 -29.89
CA GLY A 297 4.75 8.82 -28.98
C GLY A 297 4.82 7.33 -28.77
N GLN A 298 3.73 6.81 -28.21
CA GLN A 298 3.54 5.41 -27.86
C GLN A 298 2.22 4.92 -28.49
N LYS A 299 2.25 3.71 -29.03
CA LYS A 299 1.05 2.95 -29.40
C LYS A 299 1.04 1.61 -28.65
N GLU A 300 -0.15 1.11 -28.38
CA GLU A 300 -0.32 -0.14 -27.63
C GLU A 300 -1.30 -1.09 -28.31
N THR A 301 -1.10 -2.37 -28.08
CA THR A 301 -2.03 -3.45 -28.45
C THR A 301 -2.25 -4.33 -27.23
N VAL A 302 -3.50 -4.67 -26.94
CA VAL A 302 -3.90 -5.50 -25.79
C VAL A 302 -4.34 -6.88 -26.25
N LYS A 303 -3.78 -7.93 -25.66
CA LYS A 303 -4.19 -9.33 -25.85
C LYS A 303 -4.71 -9.88 -24.53
N LYS A 304 -5.95 -10.37 -24.53
CA LYS A 304 -6.61 -10.93 -23.35
C LYS A 304 -6.85 -12.43 -23.50
N LEU A 305 -6.68 -13.18 -22.42
CA LEU A 305 -6.95 -14.61 -22.35
C LEU A 305 -7.75 -14.90 -21.07
N LYS A 306 -8.66 -15.87 -21.16
CA LYS A 306 -9.37 -16.38 -19.99
C LYS A 306 -8.78 -17.69 -19.56
N LEU A 307 -8.49 -17.81 -18.27
CA LEU A 307 -7.92 -18.99 -17.64
C LEU A 307 -8.81 -19.43 -16.48
N THR A 308 -8.96 -20.73 -16.31
CA THR A 308 -9.56 -21.34 -15.13
C THR A 308 -8.48 -22.06 -14.34
N ILE A 309 -8.34 -21.72 -13.07
CA ILE A 309 -7.42 -22.39 -12.15
C ILE A 309 -8.28 -23.21 -11.18
N GLU A 310 -8.13 -24.53 -11.23
CA GLU A 310 -8.82 -25.48 -10.34
C GLU A 310 -8.02 -25.70 -9.05
N GLU A 311 -8.66 -26.24 -7.98
CA GLU A 311 -8.01 -26.58 -6.70
C GLU A 311 -6.94 -27.67 -6.86
#